data_ce160d2cb05b8cd3b4817d6e5d438d1f
#
_entry.id   ce160d2cb05b8cd3b4817d6e5d438d1f
#
_cell.length_a   1.000
_cell.length_b   1.000
_cell.length_c   1.000
_cell.angle_alpha   90.00
_cell.angle_beta   90.00
_cell.angle_gamma   90.00
#
_symmetry.space_group_name_H-M   'P 1'
#
loop_
_entity.id
_entity.type
_entity.pdbx_description
1 polymer ?
#
loop_
_entity_poly.entity_id
_entity_poly.type
_entity_poly.pdbx_seq_one_letter_code
_entity_poly.pdbx_strand_id
1 'polypeptide(L)'
;MDIETPPTEARRYGLGLVNLASPRMGTKIHSVSDDFFAEAPRMLQDTIPVFVPDKFDDNGKWMDGWESSRRRQGGHDWCIISLGEPGVIKLVDINTAHFTGNYPPGAMVEVGYSLDGDINKVEWHTLIEHVNLGPDAHHLLESKYLSTVNLVRLNIFPDGGVARLRLFGDVQRDWANQKNDIFELSALRSGGSILGYNDAHYGDVNALLSEGRGLTMGDGWETRRRREPGNDWIVVQLGTSGFVDEIEIDTAHFKGNFPDKCSICLLYTSDAADEGLGVDLGGRRI
;
A
#
# COMPACT_ATOMS: atom_id res chain seq x y z
N MET A 1 10.59 -2.54 -20.26
CA MET A 1 9.50 -3.08 -19.43
C MET A 1 8.55 -1.92 -19.25
N ASP A 2 7.43 -1.93 -19.96
CA ASP A 2 6.43 -0.88 -19.81
C ASP A 2 5.76 -1.07 -18.45
N ILE A 3 6.02 -0.15 -17.54
CA ILE A 3 5.37 -0.14 -16.23
C ILE A 3 3.98 0.38 -16.48
N GLU A 4 2.98 -0.51 -16.47
CA GLU A 4 1.59 -0.08 -16.45
C GLU A 4 1.38 0.83 -15.25
N THR A 5 1.18 2.07 -15.56
CA THR A 5 0.84 3.08 -14.55
C THR A 5 -0.52 2.70 -13.97
N PRO A 6 -0.67 2.53 -12.64
CA PRO A 6 -1.98 2.31 -12.05
C PRO A 6 -2.98 3.33 -12.58
N PRO A 7 -4.26 3.00 -12.74
CA PRO A 7 -5.26 3.94 -13.20
C PRO A 7 -5.14 5.24 -12.42
N THR A 8 -5.29 6.37 -13.10
CA THR A 8 -5.16 7.72 -12.49
C THR A 8 -6.02 7.88 -11.24
N GLU A 9 -7.14 7.15 -11.19
CA GLU A 9 -8.04 7.09 -10.04
C GLU A 9 -7.43 6.37 -8.84
N ALA A 10 -6.80 5.20 -9.01
CA ALA A 10 -6.13 4.50 -7.92
C ALA A 10 -5.00 5.33 -7.28
N ARG A 11 -4.28 6.12 -8.10
CA ARG A 11 -3.29 7.08 -7.61
C ARG A 11 -3.90 8.23 -6.81
N ARG A 12 -5.06 8.74 -7.24
CA ARG A 12 -5.76 9.82 -6.53
C ARG A 12 -6.30 9.37 -5.18
N TYR A 13 -6.87 8.17 -5.12
CA TYR A 13 -7.46 7.65 -3.88
C TYR A 13 -6.41 7.25 -2.83
N GLY A 14 -5.22 6.86 -3.25
CA GLY A 14 -4.12 6.50 -2.34
C GLY A 14 -3.36 7.70 -1.73
N LEU A 15 -3.52 8.92 -2.27
CA LEU A 15 -2.85 10.10 -1.72
C LEU A 15 -3.41 10.46 -0.34
N GLY A 16 -2.51 10.66 0.62
CA GLY A 16 -2.85 10.96 2.01
C GLY A 16 -3.34 9.75 2.81
N LEU A 17 -3.31 8.54 2.23
CA LEU A 17 -3.64 7.29 2.90
C LEU A 17 -2.45 6.33 2.83
N VAL A 18 -2.37 5.43 3.81
CA VAL A 18 -1.37 4.37 3.85
C VAL A 18 -1.99 3.07 3.33
N ASN A 19 -1.26 2.32 2.50
CA ASN A 19 -1.65 0.95 2.17
C ASN A 19 -1.36 0.02 3.35
N LEU A 20 -2.35 -0.21 4.19
CA LEU A 20 -2.24 -1.07 5.37
C LEU A 20 -1.95 -2.55 5.03
N ALA A 21 -2.22 -2.97 3.77
CA ALA A 21 -1.91 -4.31 3.30
C ALA A 21 -0.44 -4.49 2.90
N SER A 22 0.36 -3.43 2.87
CA SER A 22 1.76 -3.49 2.46
C SER A 22 2.61 -4.36 3.38
N PRO A 23 3.47 -5.25 2.84
CA PRO A 23 4.48 -5.95 3.62
C PRO A 23 5.46 -5.00 4.34
N ARG A 24 5.68 -3.78 3.81
CA ARG A 24 6.50 -2.73 4.45
C ARG A 24 5.93 -2.27 5.79
N MET A 25 4.62 -2.44 5.96
CA MET A 25 3.92 -2.21 7.24
C MET A 25 4.11 -3.34 8.25
N GLY A 26 4.70 -4.47 7.84
CA GLY A 26 4.74 -5.70 8.63
C GLY A 26 3.50 -6.57 8.45
N THR A 27 2.62 -6.22 7.50
CA THR A 27 1.43 -7.00 7.16
C THR A 27 1.80 -8.33 6.53
N LYS A 28 1.07 -9.38 6.91
CA LYS A 28 1.33 -10.75 6.45
C LYS A 28 0.04 -11.56 6.34
N ILE A 29 0.10 -12.62 5.53
CA ILE A 29 -0.95 -13.63 5.50
C ILE A 29 -0.94 -14.37 6.84
N HIS A 30 -2.09 -14.44 7.49
CA HIS A 30 -2.30 -15.25 8.68
C HIS A 30 -2.64 -16.70 8.31
N SER A 31 -3.63 -16.87 7.44
CA SER A 31 -4.08 -18.17 6.95
C SER A 31 -4.86 -18.01 5.65
N VAL A 32 -4.92 -19.07 4.88
CA VAL A 32 -5.60 -19.14 3.59
C VAL A 32 -6.30 -20.48 3.44
N SER A 33 -7.45 -20.50 2.75
CA SER A 33 -8.19 -21.74 2.49
C SER A 33 -7.51 -22.63 1.45
N ASP A 34 -6.98 -22.02 0.39
CA ASP A 34 -6.29 -22.65 -0.72
C ASP A 34 -5.43 -21.61 -1.46
N ASP A 35 -4.19 -21.96 -1.78
CA ASP A 35 -3.28 -21.13 -2.58
C ASP A 35 -2.44 -22.03 -3.53
N PHE A 36 -3.08 -23.07 -4.05
CA PHE A 36 -2.45 -24.11 -4.82
C PHE A 36 -1.74 -23.62 -6.08
N PHE A 37 -2.35 -22.73 -6.85
CA PHE A 37 -1.75 -22.21 -8.09
C PHE A 37 -0.79 -21.06 -7.86
N ALA A 38 -1.08 -20.17 -6.89
CA ALA A 38 -0.21 -19.06 -6.57
C ALA A 38 -0.36 -18.64 -5.12
N GLU A 39 0.77 -18.54 -4.42
CA GLU A 39 0.85 -18.26 -2.99
C GLU A 39 0.21 -16.91 -2.62
N ALA A 40 -0.61 -16.89 -1.56
CA ALA A 40 -1.35 -15.74 -1.11
C ALA A 40 -0.48 -14.49 -0.80
N PRO A 41 0.75 -14.59 -0.25
CA PRO A 41 1.59 -13.41 -0.01
C PRO A 41 1.91 -12.58 -1.26
N ARG A 42 1.86 -13.16 -2.47
CA ARG A 42 2.12 -12.42 -3.71
C ARG A 42 1.12 -11.28 -3.93
N MET A 43 -0.15 -11.42 -3.51
CA MET A 43 -1.15 -10.37 -3.69
C MET A 43 -0.91 -9.12 -2.80
N LEU A 44 -0.06 -9.22 -1.78
CA LEU A 44 0.27 -8.09 -0.90
C LEU A 44 1.48 -7.28 -1.37
N GLN A 45 2.23 -7.75 -2.37
CA GLN A 45 3.42 -7.05 -2.86
C GLN A 45 3.09 -5.63 -3.34
N ASP A 46 3.95 -4.66 -3.01
CA ASP A 46 3.76 -3.26 -3.39
C ASP A 46 4.01 -2.99 -4.88
N THR A 47 4.73 -3.89 -5.54
CA THR A 47 5.00 -3.81 -6.97
C THR A 47 3.74 -3.97 -7.81
N ILE A 48 3.74 -3.37 -9.01
CA ILE A 48 2.72 -3.61 -10.02
C ILE A 48 2.77 -5.08 -10.44
N PRO A 49 1.61 -5.76 -10.61
CA PRO A 49 1.59 -7.14 -11.06
C PRO A 49 2.18 -7.27 -12.47
N VAL A 50 2.96 -8.32 -12.68
CA VAL A 50 3.60 -8.59 -13.96
C VAL A 50 3.10 -9.89 -14.57
N PHE A 51 2.98 -9.91 -15.89
CA PHE A 51 2.68 -11.13 -16.64
C PHE A 51 3.90 -11.59 -17.40
N VAL A 52 4.29 -12.86 -17.19
CA VAL A 52 5.40 -13.48 -17.89
C VAL A 52 4.85 -14.64 -18.75
N PRO A 53 4.76 -14.48 -20.10
CA PRO A 53 4.00 -15.39 -20.98
C PRO A 53 4.38 -16.88 -20.84
N ASP A 54 5.66 -17.17 -20.80
CA ASP A 54 6.18 -18.54 -20.88
C ASP A 54 6.74 -19.06 -19.53
N LYS A 55 6.34 -18.41 -18.43
CA LYS A 55 6.72 -18.86 -17.10
C LYS A 55 5.70 -19.81 -16.53
N PHE A 56 6.18 -20.95 -16.07
CA PHE A 56 5.41 -21.99 -15.38
C PHE A 56 6.12 -22.36 -14.09
N ASP A 57 5.38 -22.84 -13.13
CA ASP A 57 5.85 -23.52 -11.92
C ASP A 57 5.27 -24.94 -11.85
N ASP A 58 5.49 -25.62 -10.73
CA ASP A 58 5.10 -27.04 -10.57
C ASP A 58 3.57 -27.24 -10.64
N ASN A 59 2.79 -26.20 -10.36
CA ASN A 59 1.33 -26.24 -10.27
C ASN A 59 0.63 -25.70 -11.54
N GLY A 60 1.40 -25.14 -12.48
CA GLY A 60 0.83 -24.64 -13.74
C GLY A 60 1.44 -23.34 -14.22
N LYS A 61 0.63 -22.50 -14.88
CA LYS A 61 1.09 -21.21 -15.35
C LYS A 61 1.36 -20.27 -14.17
N TRP A 62 2.56 -19.71 -14.13
CA TRP A 62 2.91 -18.76 -13.07
C TRP A 62 2.10 -17.47 -13.17
N MET A 63 1.47 -17.09 -12.08
CA MET A 63 0.72 -15.84 -11.95
C MET A 63 1.28 -14.99 -10.81
N ASP A 64 1.30 -13.67 -11.01
CA ASP A 64 1.77 -12.71 -10.02
C ASP A 64 0.60 -12.22 -9.14
N GLY A 65 0.20 -13.06 -8.21
CA GLY A 65 -0.91 -12.83 -7.30
C GLY A 65 -1.21 -14.06 -6.47
N TRP A 66 -2.32 -14.06 -5.76
CA TRP A 66 -2.90 -15.23 -5.11
C TRP A 66 -3.84 -15.95 -6.09
N GLU A 67 -3.76 -17.25 -6.19
CA GLU A 67 -4.70 -18.05 -6.98
C GLU A 67 -4.98 -19.40 -6.31
N SER A 68 -6.27 -19.63 -6.00
CA SER A 68 -6.76 -20.89 -5.44
C SER A 68 -7.06 -21.91 -6.53
N SER A 69 -7.13 -23.20 -6.15
CA SER A 69 -7.60 -24.26 -7.03
C SER A 69 -9.09 -24.10 -7.34
N ARG A 70 -9.51 -24.67 -8.50
CA ARG A 70 -10.93 -24.61 -8.88
C ARG A 70 -11.80 -25.41 -7.91
N ARG A 71 -12.71 -24.73 -7.25
CA ARG A 71 -13.64 -25.31 -6.28
C ARG A 71 -14.82 -25.99 -6.98
N ARG A 72 -14.89 -27.32 -6.84
CA ARG A 72 -15.93 -28.15 -7.47
C ARG A 72 -17.06 -28.58 -6.52
N GLN A 73 -16.90 -28.35 -5.22
CA GLN A 73 -17.80 -28.89 -4.16
C GLN A 73 -18.58 -27.78 -3.44
N GLY A 74 -18.80 -26.62 -4.08
CA GLY A 74 -19.46 -25.50 -3.45
C GLY A 74 -18.60 -24.78 -2.38
N GLY A 75 -19.16 -23.75 -1.75
CA GLY A 75 -18.44 -22.88 -0.83
C GLY A 75 -17.63 -21.80 -1.57
N HIS A 76 -16.66 -21.22 -0.88
CA HIS A 76 -15.81 -20.15 -1.40
C HIS A 76 -14.40 -20.24 -0.78
N ASP A 77 -13.45 -19.58 -1.39
CA ASP A 77 -12.11 -19.45 -0.87
C ASP A 77 -11.91 -18.12 -0.12
N TRP A 78 -10.99 -18.14 0.82
CA TRP A 78 -10.73 -16.99 1.67
C TRP A 78 -9.25 -16.91 2.07
N CYS A 79 -8.83 -15.68 2.38
CA CYS A 79 -7.52 -15.39 2.91
C CYS A 79 -7.64 -14.43 4.10
N ILE A 80 -7.06 -14.77 5.25
CA ILE A 80 -6.99 -13.93 6.44
C ILE A 80 -5.62 -13.27 6.51
N ILE A 81 -5.62 -11.97 6.71
CA ILE A 81 -4.47 -11.08 6.70
C ILE A 81 -4.36 -10.42 8.07
N SER A 82 -3.19 -10.50 8.68
CA SER A 82 -2.84 -9.72 9.87
C SER A 82 -2.16 -8.44 9.45
N LEU A 83 -2.74 -7.28 9.75
CA LEU A 83 -2.13 -5.99 9.52
C LEU A 83 -0.94 -5.80 10.46
N GLY A 84 0.13 -5.19 9.97
CA GLY A 84 1.31 -4.91 10.78
C GLY A 84 1.09 -3.79 11.79
N GLU A 85 0.24 -2.83 11.44
CA GLU A 85 -0.26 -1.78 12.34
C GLU A 85 -1.79 -1.75 12.27
N PRO A 86 -2.49 -1.54 13.39
CA PRO A 86 -3.93 -1.33 13.37
C PRO A 86 -4.30 -0.08 12.57
N GLY A 87 -5.47 -0.09 11.94
CA GLY A 87 -5.90 1.07 11.16
C GLY A 87 -7.39 1.11 10.88
N VAL A 88 -7.82 2.23 10.31
CA VAL A 88 -9.18 2.42 9.77
C VAL A 88 -9.08 2.36 8.26
N ILE A 89 -9.69 1.37 7.63
CA ILE A 89 -9.68 1.15 6.18
C ILE A 89 -10.77 2.01 5.54
N LYS A 90 -10.39 2.88 4.61
CA LYS A 90 -11.29 3.80 3.90
C LYS A 90 -11.59 3.35 2.47
N LEU A 91 -10.60 2.72 1.81
CA LEU A 91 -10.70 2.28 0.43
C LEU A 91 -10.04 0.91 0.27
N VAL A 92 -10.72 0.02 -0.44
CA VAL A 92 -10.19 -1.29 -0.84
C VAL A 92 -10.01 -1.31 -2.35
N ASP A 93 -8.86 -1.76 -2.84
CA ASP A 93 -8.65 -2.09 -4.24
C ASP A 93 -8.41 -3.59 -4.37
N ILE A 94 -9.35 -4.28 -5.02
CA ILE A 94 -9.21 -5.68 -5.41
C ILE A 94 -8.82 -5.69 -6.89
N ASN A 95 -7.56 -5.97 -7.16
CA ASN A 95 -7.01 -5.93 -8.50
C ASN A 95 -6.90 -7.35 -9.08
N THR A 96 -7.53 -7.56 -10.22
CA THR A 96 -7.51 -8.83 -10.98
C THR A 96 -6.62 -8.77 -12.22
N ALA A 97 -5.66 -7.84 -12.28
CA ALA A 97 -4.76 -7.66 -13.41
C ALA A 97 -4.14 -8.99 -13.86
N HIS A 98 -4.16 -9.25 -15.17
CA HIS A 98 -3.70 -10.47 -15.83
C HIS A 98 -4.53 -11.74 -15.56
N PHE A 99 -5.47 -11.73 -14.64
CA PHE A 99 -6.43 -12.82 -14.42
C PHE A 99 -7.64 -12.61 -15.34
N THR A 100 -7.55 -13.10 -16.58
CA THR A 100 -8.56 -12.87 -17.62
C THR A 100 -9.65 -13.93 -17.65
N GLY A 101 -9.35 -15.17 -17.29
CA GLY A 101 -10.29 -16.29 -17.28
C GLY A 101 -10.39 -17.02 -15.94
N ASN A 102 -9.51 -16.70 -15.02
CA ASN A 102 -9.34 -17.32 -13.71
C ASN A 102 -9.48 -16.30 -12.55
N TYR A 103 -10.04 -15.13 -12.82
CA TYR A 103 -10.43 -14.19 -11.78
C TYR A 103 -11.66 -14.70 -11.01
N PRO A 104 -11.85 -14.33 -9.74
CA PRO A 104 -13.07 -14.68 -9.00
C PRO A 104 -14.25 -13.82 -9.49
N PRO A 105 -15.40 -14.43 -9.84
CA PRO A 105 -16.60 -13.67 -10.24
C PRO A 105 -17.11 -12.69 -9.19
N GLY A 106 -16.82 -12.92 -7.93
CA GLY A 106 -17.21 -12.04 -6.84
C GLY A 106 -16.26 -12.08 -5.66
N ALA A 107 -16.30 -11.02 -4.85
CA ALA A 107 -15.57 -10.94 -3.60
C ALA A 107 -16.36 -10.21 -2.51
N MET A 108 -15.96 -10.41 -1.26
CA MET A 108 -16.45 -9.74 -0.06
C MET A 108 -15.27 -9.54 0.89
N VAL A 109 -15.24 -8.43 1.60
CA VAL A 109 -14.19 -8.18 2.60
C VAL A 109 -14.81 -8.02 3.96
N GLU A 110 -14.26 -8.75 4.93
CA GLU A 110 -14.61 -8.65 6.34
C GLU A 110 -13.41 -8.21 7.16
N VAL A 111 -13.67 -7.60 8.30
CA VAL A 111 -12.64 -7.07 9.19
C VAL A 111 -12.93 -7.42 10.63
N GLY A 112 -11.90 -7.41 11.45
CA GLY A 112 -12.01 -7.63 12.87
C GLY A 112 -10.82 -7.07 13.64
N TYR A 113 -10.93 -7.15 14.96
CA TYR A 113 -9.86 -6.73 15.86
C TYR A 113 -9.57 -7.83 16.87
N SER A 114 -8.31 -8.18 17.04
CA SER A 114 -7.84 -9.12 18.06
C SER A 114 -6.67 -8.50 18.82
N LEU A 115 -6.74 -8.53 20.15
CA LEU A 115 -5.64 -8.06 21.01
C LEU A 115 -4.52 -9.10 21.13
N ASP A 116 -4.86 -10.37 21.09
CA ASP A 116 -3.96 -11.51 21.30
C ASP A 116 -3.61 -12.27 20.00
N GLY A 117 -4.20 -11.85 18.88
CA GLY A 117 -4.02 -12.50 17.56
C GLY A 117 -4.86 -13.78 17.38
N ASP A 118 -5.69 -14.18 18.35
CA ASP A 118 -6.56 -15.36 18.24
C ASP A 118 -7.74 -15.06 17.31
N ILE A 119 -7.67 -15.57 16.08
CA ILE A 119 -8.73 -15.39 15.07
C ILE A 119 -10.05 -16.07 15.40
N ASN A 120 -10.06 -17.08 16.30
CA ASN A 120 -11.28 -17.81 16.67
C ASN A 120 -12.19 -17.01 17.59
N LYS A 121 -11.65 -15.96 18.22
CA LYS A 121 -12.39 -15.05 19.10
C LYS A 121 -12.82 -13.75 18.42
N VAL A 122 -12.46 -13.58 17.14
CA VAL A 122 -12.73 -12.35 16.40
C VAL A 122 -14.19 -12.27 16.01
N GLU A 123 -14.84 -11.17 16.37
CA GLU A 123 -16.12 -10.78 15.78
C GLU A 123 -15.83 -10.15 14.41
N TRP A 124 -16.28 -10.81 13.36
CA TRP A 124 -16.09 -10.36 11.99
C TRP A 124 -17.22 -9.42 11.55
N HIS A 125 -16.87 -8.28 11.01
CA HIS A 125 -17.78 -7.27 10.48
C HIS A 125 -17.56 -7.10 8.98
N THR A 126 -18.62 -6.90 8.23
CA THR A 126 -18.53 -6.64 6.80
C THR A 126 -17.95 -5.25 6.56
N LEU A 127 -16.81 -5.19 5.86
CA LEU A 127 -16.20 -3.97 5.37
C LEU A 127 -16.74 -3.62 3.97
N ILE A 128 -16.71 -4.61 3.07
CA ILE A 128 -17.24 -4.52 1.70
C ILE A 128 -18.20 -5.68 1.51
N GLU A 129 -19.46 -5.36 1.21
CA GLU A 129 -20.47 -6.35 0.84
C GLU A 129 -20.06 -7.12 -0.41
N HIS A 130 -20.75 -8.24 -0.68
CA HIS A 130 -20.48 -9.01 -1.89
C HIS A 130 -20.61 -8.14 -3.15
N VAL A 131 -19.53 -8.04 -3.92
CA VAL A 131 -19.45 -7.32 -5.19
C VAL A 131 -19.03 -8.25 -6.30
N ASN A 132 -19.52 -7.97 -7.53
CA ASN A 132 -19.04 -8.65 -8.72
C ASN A 132 -17.70 -8.07 -9.14
N LEU A 133 -16.77 -8.95 -9.50
CA LEU A 133 -15.48 -8.59 -10.08
C LEU A 133 -15.48 -8.85 -11.59
N GLY A 134 -14.61 -8.15 -12.29
CA GLY A 134 -14.32 -8.36 -13.71
C GLY A 134 -12.89 -8.86 -13.92
N PRO A 135 -12.58 -9.32 -15.15
CA PRO A 135 -11.23 -9.72 -15.51
C PRO A 135 -10.33 -8.51 -15.68
N ASP A 136 -9.03 -8.68 -15.38
CA ASP A 136 -7.97 -7.71 -15.72
C ASP A 136 -8.31 -6.25 -15.35
N ALA A 137 -8.78 -6.04 -14.11
CA ALA A 137 -9.32 -4.76 -13.68
C ALA A 137 -9.00 -4.42 -12.22
N HIS A 138 -9.01 -3.12 -11.92
CA HIS A 138 -9.07 -2.61 -10.55
C HIS A 138 -10.53 -2.44 -10.11
N HIS A 139 -10.81 -2.83 -8.87
CA HIS A 139 -12.12 -2.66 -8.24
C HIS A 139 -11.95 -1.81 -6.99
N LEU A 140 -12.18 -0.50 -7.13
CA LEU A 140 -12.04 0.50 -6.08
C LEU A 140 -13.35 0.61 -5.30
N LEU A 141 -13.32 0.25 -4.02
CA LEU A 141 -14.49 0.07 -3.17
C LEU A 141 -14.32 0.90 -1.89
N GLU A 142 -15.16 1.93 -1.72
CA GLU A 142 -15.14 2.75 -0.52
C GLU A 142 -15.75 2.02 0.67
N SER A 143 -15.11 2.16 1.83
CA SER A 143 -15.60 1.63 3.10
C SER A 143 -16.30 2.72 3.90
N LYS A 144 -17.42 2.34 4.54
CA LYS A 144 -18.12 3.15 5.53
C LYS A 144 -17.87 2.69 6.97
N TYR A 145 -17.07 1.64 7.14
CA TYR A 145 -16.72 1.11 8.46
C TYR A 145 -15.55 1.91 9.04
N LEU A 146 -15.79 2.61 10.15
CA LEU A 146 -14.84 3.59 10.71
C LEU A 146 -14.13 3.11 11.98
N SER A 147 -14.29 1.84 12.37
CA SER A 147 -13.61 1.31 13.54
C SER A 147 -12.21 0.81 13.20
N THR A 148 -11.33 0.88 14.17
CA THR A 148 -9.96 0.33 14.07
C THR A 148 -10.00 -1.19 13.93
N VAL A 149 -9.21 -1.71 13.01
CA VAL A 149 -9.07 -3.14 12.74
C VAL A 149 -7.60 -3.53 12.63
N ASN A 150 -7.29 -4.79 12.88
CA ASN A 150 -5.96 -5.36 12.66
C ASN A 150 -6.01 -6.72 11.95
N LEU A 151 -7.19 -7.19 11.59
CA LEU A 151 -7.43 -8.41 10.83
C LEU A 151 -8.37 -8.11 9.68
N VAL A 152 -8.08 -8.69 8.51
CA VAL A 152 -8.90 -8.59 7.31
C VAL A 152 -9.09 -9.98 6.72
N ARG A 153 -10.31 -10.30 6.30
CA ARG A 153 -10.62 -11.53 5.57
C ARG A 153 -11.14 -11.17 4.18
N LEU A 154 -10.37 -11.51 3.16
CA LEU A 154 -10.82 -11.47 1.77
C LEU A 154 -11.48 -12.80 1.45
N ASN A 155 -12.75 -12.76 1.07
CA ASN A 155 -13.50 -13.90 0.56
C ASN A 155 -13.66 -13.75 -0.95
N ILE A 156 -13.40 -14.80 -1.72
CA ILE A 156 -13.57 -14.84 -3.18
C ILE A 156 -14.54 -15.96 -3.55
N PHE A 157 -15.43 -15.71 -4.50
CA PHE A 157 -16.55 -16.60 -4.83
C PHE A 157 -16.54 -17.03 -6.30
N PRO A 158 -16.53 -18.39 -6.60
CA PRO A 158 -16.26 -19.44 -5.65
C PRO A 158 -14.76 -19.63 -5.38
N ASP A 159 -13.92 -19.35 -6.37
CA ASP A 159 -12.46 -19.51 -6.46
C ASP A 159 -11.89 -18.52 -7.46
N GLY A 160 -10.57 -18.46 -7.58
CA GLY A 160 -9.90 -17.69 -8.63
C GLY A 160 -8.64 -16.99 -8.15
N GLY A 161 -8.19 -16.02 -8.96
CA GLY A 161 -6.96 -15.29 -8.71
C GLY A 161 -7.15 -13.79 -8.49
N VAL A 162 -6.40 -13.24 -7.53
CA VAL A 162 -6.31 -11.82 -7.19
C VAL A 162 -4.87 -11.38 -7.31
N ALA A 163 -4.58 -10.48 -8.24
CA ALA A 163 -3.23 -9.99 -8.49
C ALA A 163 -2.71 -9.17 -7.31
N ARG A 164 -3.51 -8.20 -6.84
CA ARG A 164 -3.16 -7.36 -5.69
C ARG A 164 -4.39 -7.03 -4.85
N LEU A 165 -4.16 -6.94 -3.55
CA LEU A 165 -5.09 -6.36 -2.59
C LEU A 165 -4.42 -5.12 -1.98
N ARG A 166 -5.11 -3.98 -2.01
CA ARG A 166 -4.68 -2.75 -1.34
C ARG A 166 -5.76 -2.30 -0.37
N LEU A 167 -5.34 -1.91 0.81
CA LEU A 167 -6.21 -1.48 1.90
C LEU A 167 -5.77 -0.09 2.34
N PHE A 168 -6.28 0.94 1.68
CA PHE A 168 -5.90 2.31 1.95
C PHE A 168 -6.67 2.86 3.16
N GLY A 169 -5.94 3.43 4.10
CA GLY A 169 -6.53 3.93 5.34
C GLY A 169 -5.57 4.71 6.21
N ASP A 170 -6.04 5.00 7.42
CA ASP A 170 -5.26 5.68 8.44
C ASP A 170 -4.72 4.68 9.44
N VAL A 171 -3.44 4.78 9.76
CA VAL A 171 -2.81 4.02 10.85
C VAL A 171 -3.33 4.53 12.19
N GLN A 172 -3.64 3.60 13.08
CA GLN A 172 -4.13 3.89 14.43
C GLN A 172 -3.13 3.38 15.47
N ARG A 173 -2.07 4.15 15.69
CA ARG A 173 -1.02 3.82 16.66
C ARG A 173 -1.29 4.48 18.01
N ASP A 174 -1.11 3.74 19.10
CA ASP A 174 -1.22 4.29 20.46
C ASP A 174 0.04 5.09 20.83
N TRP A 175 0.04 6.37 20.51
CA TRP A 175 1.12 7.29 20.83
C TRP A 175 1.20 7.63 22.32
N ALA A 176 0.11 7.48 23.09
CA ALA A 176 0.05 7.86 24.49
C ALA A 176 1.00 7.03 25.38
N ASN A 177 1.23 5.79 25.00
CA ASN A 177 2.08 4.85 25.73
C ASN A 177 3.55 4.84 25.25
N GLN A 178 3.93 5.72 24.29
CA GLN A 178 5.25 5.73 23.66
C GLN A 178 6.04 7.02 23.93
N LYS A 179 5.91 7.58 25.12
CA LYS A 179 6.29 8.96 25.45
C LYS A 179 7.79 9.29 25.47
N ASN A 180 8.69 8.36 25.43
CA ASN A 180 10.13 8.63 25.56
C ASN A 180 10.98 8.01 24.44
N ASP A 181 10.36 7.54 23.39
CA ASP A 181 11.06 6.89 22.29
C ASP A 181 11.25 7.86 21.13
N ILE A 182 12.29 7.66 20.35
CA ILE A 182 12.52 8.37 19.09
C ILE A 182 11.86 7.52 17.99
N PHE A 183 11.02 8.16 17.19
CA PHE A 183 10.31 7.52 16.09
C PHE A 183 10.60 8.21 14.77
N GLU A 184 10.60 7.45 13.72
CA GLU A 184 10.58 7.96 12.36
C GLU A 184 9.15 8.44 12.03
N LEU A 185 8.89 9.74 12.23
CA LEU A 185 7.55 10.34 12.08
C LEU A 185 7.02 10.29 10.64
N SER A 186 7.92 10.23 9.66
CA SER A 186 7.57 10.09 8.24
C SER A 186 7.26 8.65 7.84
N ALA A 187 7.62 7.66 8.65
CA ALA A 187 7.45 6.25 8.28
C ALA A 187 5.99 5.86 8.08
N LEU A 188 5.75 4.96 7.12
CA LEU A 188 4.42 4.38 6.87
C LEU A 188 3.82 3.79 8.14
N ARG A 189 4.61 3.07 8.94
CA ARG A 189 4.18 2.44 10.20
C ARG A 189 3.81 3.47 11.28
N SER A 190 4.37 4.67 11.19
CA SER A 190 3.97 5.79 12.03
C SER A 190 2.71 6.50 11.53
N GLY A 191 2.22 6.15 10.35
CA GLY A 191 1.10 6.81 9.69
C GLY A 191 1.54 7.91 8.72
N GLY A 192 2.85 8.02 8.43
CA GLY A 192 3.36 8.92 7.41
C GLY A 192 2.77 8.59 6.03
N SER A 193 2.39 9.59 5.26
CA SER A 193 1.76 9.41 3.96
C SER A 193 2.19 10.48 2.95
N ILE A 194 2.03 10.17 1.67
CA ILE A 194 2.32 11.10 0.58
C ILE A 194 1.07 11.87 0.22
N LEU A 195 1.12 13.20 0.36
CA LEU A 195 0.02 14.10 -0.04
C LEU A 195 0.09 14.51 -1.50
N GLY A 196 1.27 14.52 -2.09
CA GLY A 196 1.46 14.88 -3.49
C GLY A 196 2.92 14.84 -3.91
N TYR A 197 3.14 14.76 -5.21
CA TYR A 197 4.45 14.81 -5.86
C TYR A 197 4.28 15.24 -7.32
N ASN A 198 5.33 15.76 -7.93
CA ASN A 198 5.25 16.16 -9.34
C ASN A 198 5.61 15.03 -10.31
N ASP A 199 6.49 14.13 -9.94
CA ASP A 199 6.92 12.99 -10.76
C ASP A 199 7.32 11.79 -9.88
N ALA A 200 6.96 10.59 -10.33
CA ALA A 200 7.43 9.31 -9.78
C ALA A 200 7.44 8.32 -10.94
N HIS A 201 8.54 8.28 -11.67
CA HIS A 201 8.63 7.52 -12.91
C HIS A 201 8.90 6.03 -12.68
N TYR A 202 9.69 5.73 -11.65
CA TYR A 202 10.08 4.37 -11.32
C TYR A 202 9.64 4.03 -9.89
N GLY A 203 9.17 2.80 -9.70
CA GLY A 203 8.83 2.27 -8.39
C GLY A 203 7.59 2.88 -7.74
N ASP A 204 7.38 2.50 -6.49
CA ASP A 204 6.32 3.02 -5.64
C ASP A 204 6.87 4.19 -4.81
N VAL A 205 6.26 5.37 -4.94
CA VAL A 205 6.65 6.58 -4.21
C VAL A 205 6.58 6.39 -2.68
N ASN A 206 5.68 5.55 -2.19
CA ASN A 206 5.56 5.25 -0.76
C ASN A 206 6.78 4.49 -0.21
N ALA A 207 7.60 3.88 -1.08
CA ALA A 207 8.85 3.26 -0.68
C ALA A 207 9.80 4.23 0.04
N LEU A 208 9.75 5.54 -0.28
CA LEU A 208 10.48 6.60 0.40
C LEU A 208 10.23 6.63 1.91
N LEU A 209 9.03 6.23 2.35
CA LEU A 209 8.58 6.27 3.75
C LEU A 209 8.70 4.90 4.45
N SER A 210 9.38 3.93 3.84
CA SER A 210 9.68 2.65 4.50
C SER A 210 10.74 2.84 5.57
N GLU A 211 10.53 2.25 6.75
CA GLU A 211 11.52 2.28 7.82
C GLU A 211 12.83 1.59 7.42
N GLY A 212 13.94 2.15 7.87
CA GLY A 212 15.28 1.62 7.66
C GLY A 212 15.80 1.84 6.23
N ARG A 213 16.92 1.21 5.94
CA ARG A 213 17.62 1.36 4.66
C ARG A 213 16.98 0.51 3.57
N GLY A 214 16.75 1.09 2.39
CA GLY A 214 16.31 0.36 1.21
C GLY A 214 17.25 -0.79 0.81
N LEU A 215 16.70 -1.83 0.22
CA LEU A 215 17.45 -3.01 -0.27
C LEU A 215 17.90 -2.84 -1.72
N THR A 216 17.15 -2.09 -2.50
CA THR A 216 17.38 -1.83 -3.93
C THR A 216 16.99 -0.40 -4.28
N MET A 217 17.27 0.06 -5.50
CA MET A 217 16.74 1.35 -6.01
C MET A 217 15.21 1.41 -6.04
N GLY A 218 14.54 0.27 -6.18
CA GLY A 218 13.07 0.19 -6.15
C GLY A 218 12.45 0.52 -4.80
N ASP A 219 13.27 0.62 -3.74
CA ASP A 219 12.85 1.00 -2.40
C ASP A 219 13.03 2.50 -2.12
N GLY A 220 13.05 3.31 -3.17
CA GLY A 220 13.16 4.76 -3.07
C GLY A 220 12.32 5.49 -4.10
N TRP A 221 12.28 6.80 -3.97
CA TRP A 221 11.60 7.67 -4.93
C TRP A 221 12.56 8.05 -6.06
N GLU A 222 12.18 7.73 -7.30
CA GLU A 222 12.96 8.04 -8.50
C GLU A 222 12.09 8.75 -9.53
N THR A 223 12.56 9.92 -9.96
CA THR A 223 11.90 10.75 -10.98
C THR A 223 12.56 10.55 -12.36
N ARG A 224 11.90 10.97 -13.42
CA ARG A 224 12.50 11.07 -14.74
C ARG A 224 13.65 12.06 -14.73
N ARG A 225 14.66 11.82 -15.57
CA ARG A 225 15.71 12.81 -15.77
C ARG A 225 15.13 14.10 -16.31
N ARG A 226 15.15 15.16 -15.49
CA ARG A 226 14.71 16.49 -15.88
C ARG A 226 15.73 17.12 -16.83
N ARG A 227 15.26 17.59 -17.98
CA ARG A 227 16.06 18.31 -18.97
C ARG A 227 15.70 19.79 -19.07
N GLU A 228 14.70 20.22 -18.33
CA GLU A 228 14.20 21.58 -18.26
C GLU A 228 14.52 22.17 -16.88
N PRO A 229 14.62 23.52 -16.76
CA PRO A 229 14.78 24.16 -15.46
C PRO A 229 13.66 23.79 -14.48
N GLY A 230 13.99 23.67 -13.21
CA GLY A 230 13.06 23.33 -12.14
C GLY A 230 13.61 22.23 -11.24
N ASN A 231 12.81 21.78 -10.31
CA ASN A 231 13.11 20.72 -9.37
C ASN A 231 11.96 19.72 -9.29
N ASP A 232 12.25 18.53 -8.81
CA ASP A 232 11.22 17.58 -8.42
C ASP A 232 10.90 17.79 -6.93
N TRP A 233 9.66 17.52 -6.57
CA TRP A 233 9.16 17.74 -5.22
C TRP A 233 8.18 16.64 -4.78
N ILE A 234 8.13 16.43 -3.49
CA ILE A 234 7.20 15.55 -2.82
C ILE A 234 6.74 16.19 -1.51
N VAL A 235 5.48 16.01 -1.16
CA VAL A 235 4.88 16.46 0.10
C VAL A 235 4.55 15.26 0.94
N VAL A 236 5.13 15.20 2.13
CA VAL A 236 4.95 14.12 3.10
C VAL A 236 4.17 14.67 4.29
N GLN A 237 3.09 13.99 4.65
CA GLN A 237 2.41 14.18 5.93
C GLN A 237 3.07 13.29 6.98
N LEU A 238 3.42 13.86 8.11
CA LEU A 238 3.91 13.10 9.26
C LEU A 238 2.76 12.34 9.93
N GLY A 239 3.04 11.17 10.47
CA GLY A 239 2.03 10.30 11.08
C GLY A 239 1.41 10.84 12.36
N THR A 240 2.13 11.71 13.06
CA THR A 240 1.62 12.45 14.23
C THR A 240 2.37 13.74 14.41
N SER A 241 1.85 14.63 15.25
CA SER A 241 2.56 15.84 15.69
C SER A 241 3.72 15.47 16.59
N GLY A 242 4.87 16.12 16.40
CA GLY A 242 6.08 15.85 17.18
C GLY A 242 7.15 16.90 16.95
N PHE A 243 8.27 16.74 17.67
CA PHE A 243 9.48 17.50 17.40
C PHE A 243 10.33 16.73 16.41
N VAL A 244 10.91 17.42 15.45
CA VAL A 244 11.83 16.86 14.47
C VAL A 244 13.24 17.19 14.94
N ASP A 245 13.95 16.18 15.49
CA ASP A 245 15.31 16.36 16.01
C ASP A 245 16.35 16.10 14.90
N GLU A 246 16.04 15.19 13.97
CA GLU A 246 16.95 14.79 12.90
C GLU A 246 16.16 14.45 11.63
N ILE A 247 16.77 14.67 10.48
CA ILE A 247 16.22 14.29 9.18
C ILE A 247 17.31 13.55 8.42
N GLU A 248 17.04 12.29 8.06
CA GLU A 248 17.90 11.49 7.21
C GLU A 248 17.39 11.52 5.76
N ILE A 249 18.30 11.75 4.81
CA ILE A 249 18.03 11.64 3.38
C ILE A 249 19.01 10.61 2.83
N ASP A 250 18.49 9.40 2.64
CA ASP A 250 19.30 8.28 2.15
C ASP A 250 19.21 8.17 0.62
N THR A 251 20.36 8.22 -0.03
CA THR A 251 20.51 7.96 -1.47
C THR A 251 21.13 6.59 -1.75
N ALA A 252 20.99 5.65 -0.83
CA ALA A 252 21.51 4.30 -0.97
C ALA A 252 21.01 3.68 -2.29
N HIS A 253 21.91 2.94 -2.95
CA HIS A 253 21.70 2.29 -4.25
C HIS A 253 21.60 3.23 -5.47
N PHE A 254 21.35 4.53 -5.31
CA PHE A 254 21.33 5.52 -6.39
C PHE A 254 22.77 5.99 -6.72
N LYS A 255 23.50 5.22 -7.53
CA LYS A 255 24.94 5.45 -7.77
C LYS A 255 25.26 6.51 -8.83
N GLY A 256 24.35 6.76 -9.76
CA GLY A 256 24.55 7.71 -10.86
C GLY A 256 23.32 8.57 -11.15
N ASN A 257 22.26 8.39 -10.40
CA ASN A 257 20.97 9.02 -10.55
C ASN A 257 20.44 9.64 -9.24
N PHE A 258 21.33 9.87 -8.26
CA PHE A 258 20.97 10.62 -7.06
C PHE A 258 20.82 12.12 -7.36
N PRO A 259 19.98 12.85 -6.63
CA PRO A 259 19.82 14.30 -6.78
C PRO A 259 21.09 15.04 -6.32
N ASP A 260 21.49 16.07 -7.06
CA ASP A 260 22.66 16.92 -6.71
C ASP A 260 22.46 17.65 -5.38
N LYS A 261 21.24 18.08 -5.10
CA LYS A 261 20.85 18.82 -3.90
C LYS A 261 19.42 18.51 -3.53
N CYS A 262 19.12 18.70 -2.25
CA CYS A 262 17.75 18.71 -1.74
C CYS A 262 17.54 19.89 -0.79
N SER A 263 16.31 20.29 -0.62
CA SER A 263 15.87 21.21 0.41
C SER A 263 14.64 20.65 1.10
N ILE A 264 14.46 20.95 2.38
CA ILE A 264 13.28 20.56 3.15
C ILE A 264 12.62 21.81 3.68
N CYS A 265 11.30 21.86 3.52
CA CYS A 265 10.45 22.91 4.07
C CYS A 265 9.40 22.25 4.96
N LEU A 266 9.19 22.78 6.16
CA LEU A 266 8.10 22.37 7.03
C LEU A 266 6.90 23.28 6.77
N LEU A 267 5.76 22.67 6.44
CA LEU A 267 4.49 23.34 6.25
C LEU A 267 3.62 23.11 7.49
N TYR A 268 3.09 24.18 8.05
CA TYR A 268 2.10 24.10 9.12
C TYR A 268 0.71 24.26 8.52
N THR A 269 -0.27 23.49 8.97
CA THR A 269 -1.63 23.48 8.40
C THR A 269 -2.37 24.80 8.51
N SER A 270 -1.97 25.69 9.45
CA SER A 270 -2.52 27.06 9.55
C SER A 270 -2.09 27.97 8.42
N ASP A 271 -0.95 27.70 7.77
CA ASP A 271 -0.40 28.55 6.72
C ASP A 271 -0.86 28.10 5.32
N ALA A 272 -1.28 26.84 5.19
CA ALA A 272 -1.75 26.28 3.92
C ALA A 272 -3.13 26.80 3.48
N ALA A 273 -3.88 27.43 4.38
CA ALA A 273 -5.22 27.94 4.07
C ALA A 273 -5.20 29.36 3.49
N ASP A 274 -4.13 30.13 3.71
CA ASP A 274 -4.04 31.56 3.31
C ASP A 274 -3.16 31.80 2.07
N GLU A 275 -2.30 30.84 1.70
CA GLU A 275 -1.44 30.96 0.51
C GLU A 275 -1.93 30.03 -0.59
N GLY A 276 -2.67 30.58 -1.54
CA GLY A 276 -2.97 29.89 -2.80
C GLY A 276 -1.69 29.46 -3.49
N LEU A 277 -1.40 28.16 -3.48
CA LEU A 277 -0.41 27.36 -4.26
C LEU A 277 0.76 28.15 -4.95
N GLY A 278 1.33 29.12 -4.27
CA GLY A 278 2.55 29.79 -4.65
C GLY A 278 3.63 29.47 -3.63
N VAL A 279 4.36 28.37 -3.81
CA VAL A 279 5.50 28.04 -2.94
C VAL A 279 6.66 28.98 -3.31
N ASP A 280 6.82 30.04 -2.56
CA ASP A 280 8.06 30.82 -2.56
C ASP A 280 9.11 30.04 -1.75
N LEU A 281 10.05 29.40 -2.47
CA LEU A 281 11.11 28.58 -1.90
C LEU A 281 12.24 29.46 -1.32
N GLY A 282 11.92 30.29 -0.34
CA GLY A 282 12.87 30.98 0.50
C GLY A 282 13.47 30.07 1.56
N GLY A 283 14.25 29.07 1.14
CA GLY A 283 14.89 28.11 2.05
C GLY A 283 15.94 28.78 2.94
N ARG A 284 15.81 28.65 4.27
CA ARG A 284 16.92 28.81 5.18
C ARG A 284 17.92 27.68 4.94
N ARG A 285 19.14 28.01 4.57
CA ARG A 285 20.27 27.07 4.55
C ARG A 285 20.58 26.66 5.98
N ILE A 286 20.58 25.37 6.22
CA ILE A 286 21.25 24.74 7.35
C ILE A 286 22.63 24.30 6.87
#